data_f8148af1f843e632cdf8d270c8b601be
#
_entry.id   f8148af1f843e632cdf8d270c8b601be
#
_cell.length_a   1.000
_cell.length_b   1.000
_cell.length_c   1.000
_cell.angle_alpha   90.00
_cell.angle_beta   90.00
_cell.angle_gamma   90.00
#
_symmetry.space_group_name_H-M   'P 1'
#
loop_
_entity.id
_entity.type
_entity.pdbx_description
1 polymer ?
#
loop_
_entity_poly.entity_id
_entity_poly.type
_entity_poly.pdbx_seq_one_letter_code
_entity_poly.pdbx_strand_id
1 'polypeptide(L)'
;LAYIGTIPAEAYTSFAVQHFTTSATDTFTLDFPVANENEIALFINNVRQEPGSSYAYTASGTTLTLSSAITGSDSMYCVFIGKAVQTVTPASGSVTNDMLAGSIATSKLADGSTFATTNGITMVDKFVLTSSKTGGGDITANLARESSNNYGGIGSTMTESSGIFTFPSTGVYLITFQGIISMPSANSRYNELQINTSIDSGSNYNTASNSNGSIPTGYAANSGVLEGFCLAIFDVTNISTHQVKFSTAFESGSAVLASSFNQTSMTFIRLGDT
;
A
#
# COMPACT_ATOMS: atom_id res chain seq x y z
N LEU A 1 41.61 -28.71 -20.77
CA LEU A 1 41.43 -27.24 -20.57
C LEU A 1 39.98 -27.00 -20.30
N ALA A 2 39.66 -26.49 -19.11
CA ALA A 2 38.30 -26.08 -18.79
C ALA A 2 37.97 -24.83 -19.60
N TYR A 3 36.80 -24.84 -20.26
CA TYR A 3 36.28 -23.65 -20.96
C TYR A 3 35.86 -22.60 -19.92
N ILE A 4 36.50 -21.43 -19.99
CA ILE A 4 36.20 -20.31 -19.10
C ILE A 4 35.14 -19.45 -19.80
N GLY A 5 33.87 -19.70 -19.50
CA GLY A 5 32.73 -18.98 -20.04
C GLY A 5 31.44 -19.82 -20.01
N THR A 6 30.33 -19.19 -20.31
CA THR A 6 29.06 -19.91 -20.49
C THR A 6 29.16 -20.75 -21.77
N ILE A 7 28.86 -22.04 -21.69
CA ILE A 7 28.77 -22.90 -22.87
C ILE A 7 27.81 -22.23 -23.86
N PRO A 8 28.22 -21.95 -25.11
CA PRO A 8 27.28 -21.43 -26.11
C PRO A 8 26.07 -22.36 -26.19
N ALA A 9 24.88 -21.82 -26.03
CA ALA A 9 23.67 -22.61 -26.23
C ALA A 9 23.68 -23.09 -27.68
N GLU A 10 23.94 -24.38 -27.91
CA GLU A 10 23.76 -25.05 -29.19
C GLU A 10 22.24 -25.18 -29.45
N ALA A 11 21.59 -24.08 -29.73
CA ALA A 11 20.21 -24.06 -30.18
C ALA A 11 20.21 -23.74 -31.67
N TYR A 12 20.47 -24.74 -32.52
CA TYR A 12 20.05 -24.71 -33.89
C TYR A 12 18.52 -24.87 -33.93
N THR A 13 17.80 -23.77 -33.95
CA THR A 13 16.40 -23.79 -34.35
C THR A 13 16.36 -23.79 -35.87
N SER A 14 15.82 -24.86 -36.48
CA SER A 14 15.50 -24.88 -37.88
C SER A 14 14.59 -23.72 -38.24
N PHE A 15 14.72 -23.16 -39.42
CA PHE A 15 13.76 -22.18 -39.93
C PHE A 15 12.36 -22.77 -39.93
N ALA A 16 11.38 -22.07 -39.41
CA ALA A 16 9.99 -22.48 -39.48
C ALA A 16 9.48 -22.36 -40.92
N VAL A 17 8.71 -23.33 -41.34
CA VAL A 17 8.06 -23.36 -42.65
C VAL A 17 6.55 -23.44 -42.45
N GLN A 18 5.82 -22.58 -43.13
CA GLN A 18 4.35 -22.61 -43.13
C GLN A 18 3.85 -22.88 -44.55
N HIS A 19 2.99 -23.87 -44.70
CA HIS A 19 2.26 -24.16 -45.94
C HIS A 19 0.86 -23.53 -45.84
N PHE A 20 0.44 -22.89 -46.92
CA PHE A 20 -0.88 -22.24 -46.96
C PHE A 20 -1.89 -23.10 -47.73
N THR A 21 -3.12 -23.14 -47.24
CA THR A 21 -4.24 -23.58 -48.03
C THR A 21 -4.63 -22.46 -48.98
N THR A 22 -4.40 -22.64 -50.27
CA THR A 22 -4.64 -21.60 -51.27
C THR A 22 -6.10 -21.54 -51.68
N SER A 23 -6.59 -20.35 -51.96
CA SER A 23 -7.95 -20.02 -52.40
C SER A 23 -7.88 -18.72 -53.22
N ALA A 24 -8.98 -18.32 -53.83
CA ALA A 24 -9.06 -17.07 -54.59
C ALA A 24 -9.03 -15.83 -53.64
N THR A 25 -7.89 -15.65 -52.96
CA THR A 25 -7.63 -14.52 -52.03
C THR A 25 -6.20 -14.02 -52.23
N ASP A 26 -5.98 -12.79 -51.84
CA ASP A 26 -4.68 -12.13 -51.78
C ASP A 26 -4.15 -11.98 -50.36
N THR A 27 -4.96 -12.29 -49.33
CA THR A 27 -4.60 -12.09 -47.94
C THR A 27 -4.58 -13.39 -47.16
N PHE A 28 -3.48 -13.65 -46.44
CA PHE A 28 -3.22 -14.89 -45.68
C PHE A 28 -2.73 -14.54 -44.26
N THR A 29 -2.92 -15.48 -43.35
CA THR A 29 -2.45 -15.36 -41.98
C THR A 29 -1.16 -16.14 -41.78
N LEU A 30 -0.14 -15.48 -41.23
CA LEU A 30 1.12 -16.10 -40.84
C LEU A 30 0.99 -16.73 -39.45
N ASP A 31 1.63 -17.91 -39.28
CA ASP A 31 1.70 -18.60 -37.98
C ASP A 31 2.52 -17.80 -36.93
N PHE A 32 3.50 -17.01 -37.41
CA PHE A 32 4.34 -16.18 -36.57
C PHE A 32 4.32 -14.74 -37.07
N PRO A 33 4.27 -13.74 -36.16
CA PRO A 33 4.32 -12.36 -36.56
C PRO A 33 5.70 -11.97 -37.09
N VAL A 34 5.71 -11.11 -38.08
CA VAL A 34 6.92 -10.52 -38.70
C VAL A 34 6.87 -9.01 -38.64
N ALA A 35 8.04 -8.35 -38.54
CA ALA A 35 8.11 -6.89 -38.55
C ALA A 35 7.88 -6.32 -39.96
N ASN A 36 8.36 -7.01 -40.98
CA ASN A 36 8.16 -6.65 -42.38
C ASN A 36 8.36 -7.88 -43.30
N GLU A 37 8.06 -7.71 -44.57
CA GLU A 37 8.11 -8.74 -45.60
C GLU A 37 9.49 -9.37 -45.84
N ASN A 38 10.58 -8.72 -45.40
CA ASN A 38 11.94 -9.26 -45.58
C ASN A 38 12.29 -10.34 -44.54
N GLU A 39 11.44 -10.58 -43.56
CA GLU A 39 11.64 -11.60 -42.54
C GLU A 39 11.13 -12.98 -42.97
N ILE A 40 10.47 -13.05 -44.15
CA ILE A 40 10.03 -14.30 -44.75
C ILE A 40 10.56 -14.44 -46.17
N ALA A 41 10.76 -15.66 -46.61
CA ALA A 41 10.92 -16.01 -48.02
C ALA A 41 9.63 -16.71 -48.49
N LEU A 42 8.87 -16.08 -49.37
CA LEU A 42 7.61 -16.59 -49.90
C LEU A 42 7.87 -17.31 -51.24
N PHE A 43 7.21 -18.45 -51.42
CA PHE A 43 7.26 -19.24 -52.63
C PHE A 43 5.84 -19.56 -53.11
N ILE A 44 5.59 -19.32 -54.38
CA ILE A 44 4.36 -19.73 -55.08
C ILE A 44 4.76 -20.62 -56.25
N ASN A 45 4.19 -21.81 -56.28
CA ASN A 45 4.55 -22.85 -57.29
C ASN A 45 6.08 -23.07 -57.35
N ASN A 46 6.75 -23.11 -56.22
CA ASN A 46 8.21 -23.23 -56.03
C ASN A 46 9.03 -22.05 -56.60
N VAL A 47 8.40 -20.96 -57.02
CA VAL A 47 9.09 -19.75 -57.48
C VAL A 47 9.12 -18.76 -56.32
N ARG A 48 10.32 -18.28 -55.94
CA ARG A 48 10.49 -17.25 -54.90
C ARG A 48 9.87 -15.96 -55.38
N GLN A 49 9.08 -15.36 -54.52
CA GLN A 49 8.43 -14.07 -54.72
C GLN A 49 9.29 -12.92 -54.17
N GLU A 50 9.26 -11.78 -54.82
CA GLU A 50 10.00 -10.58 -54.37
C GLU A 50 9.19 -9.82 -53.35
N PRO A 51 9.78 -9.49 -52.16
CA PRO A 51 9.11 -8.73 -51.13
C PRO A 51 9.04 -7.24 -51.44
N GLY A 52 7.96 -6.58 -51.02
CA GLY A 52 7.79 -5.13 -51.07
C GLY A 52 6.47 -4.64 -51.67
N SER A 53 6.04 -3.47 -51.33
CA SER A 53 4.75 -2.87 -51.75
C SER A 53 4.59 -2.66 -53.25
N SER A 54 5.70 -2.57 -53.98
CA SER A 54 5.72 -2.47 -55.45
C SER A 54 5.99 -3.80 -56.14
N TYR A 55 6.08 -4.89 -55.38
CA TYR A 55 6.46 -6.24 -55.85
C TYR A 55 5.38 -7.27 -55.54
N ALA A 56 5.77 -8.50 -55.27
CA ALA A 56 4.84 -9.62 -55.20
C ALA A 56 4.04 -9.69 -53.92
N TYR A 57 4.60 -9.24 -52.77
CA TYR A 57 3.91 -9.31 -51.47
C TYR A 57 4.44 -8.34 -50.44
N THR A 58 3.60 -8.02 -49.45
CA THR A 58 3.94 -7.36 -48.22
C THR A 58 3.58 -8.23 -47.03
N ALA A 59 4.26 -8.06 -45.90
CA ALA A 59 3.93 -8.75 -44.66
C ALA A 59 4.17 -7.82 -43.44
N SER A 60 3.25 -7.82 -42.49
CA SER A 60 3.38 -7.09 -41.23
C SER A 60 2.50 -7.75 -40.16
N GLY A 61 3.05 -7.91 -38.95
CA GLY A 61 2.38 -8.70 -37.90
C GLY A 61 2.12 -10.12 -38.43
N THR A 62 0.91 -10.60 -38.34
CA THR A 62 0.48 -11.89 -38.85
C THR A 62 -0.22 -11.80 -40.20
N THR A 63 -0.18 -10.66 -40.89
CA THR A 63 -0.85 -10.45 -42.16
C THR A 63 0.16 -10.53 -43.29
N LEU A 64 -0.06 -11.44 -44.26
CA LEU A 64 0.62 -11.54 -45.53
C LEU A 64 -0.36 -11.11 -46.62
N THR A 65 0.02 -10.14 -47.44
CA THR A 65 -0.80 -9.62 -48.55
C THR A 65 -0.04 -9.75 -49.87
N LEU A 66 -0.63 -10.43 -50.81
CA LEU A 66 -0.09 -10.58 -52.17
C LEU A 66 -0.52 -9.40 -53.05
N SER A 67 0.25 -9.12 -54.10
CA SER A 67 -0.11 -8.11 -55.10
C SER A 67 -1.32 -8.48 -55.96
N SER A 68 -1.65 -9.77 -56.04
CA SER A 68 -2.84 -10.29 -56.72
C SER A 68 -3.28 -11.61 -56.06
N ALA A 69 -4.59 -11.90 -56.15
CA ALA A 69 -5.14 -13.13 -55.62
C ALA A 69 -4.58 -14.36 -56.41
N ILE A 70 -4.31 -15.45 -55.71
CA ILE A 70 -3.91 -16.73 -56.24
C ILE A 70 -5.12 -17.68 -56.31
N THR A 71 -4.96 -18.80 -56.99
CA THR A 71 -6.03 -19.79 -57.18
C THR A 71 -5.86 -20.98 -56.23
N GLY A 72 -6.91 -21.79 -56.06
CA GLY A 72 -6.83 -23.00 -55.24
C GLY A 72 -5.96 -24.11 -55.83
N SER A 73 -5.51 -24.00 -57.09
CA SER A 73 -4.57 -24.90 -57.71
C SER A 73 -3.10 -24.54 -57.50
N ASP A 74 -2.82 -23.34 -56.98
CA ASP A 74 -1.46 -22.90 -56.67
C ASP A 74 -0.96 -23.51 -55.36
N SER A 75 0.33 -23.83 -55.29
CA SER A 75 0.97 -24.19 -54.03
C SER A 75 1.70 -22.99 -53.45
N MET A 76 1.51 -22.73 -52.17
CA MET A 76 2.17 -21.60 -51.50
C MET A 76 2.74 -22.04 -50.15
N TYR A 77 3.96 -21.61 -49.88
CA TYR A 77 4.58 -21.75 -48.58
C TYR A 77 5.53 -20.59 -48.32
N CYS A 78 5.78 -20.31 -47.06
CA CYS A 78 6.83 -19.38 -46.66
C CYS A 78 7.82 -20.03 -45.69
N VAL A 79 9.05 -19.52 -45.70
CA VAL A 79 10.10 -19.83 -44.73
C VAL A 79 10.37 -18.58 -43.92
N PHE A 80 10.24 -18.68 -42.61
CA PHE A 80 10.58 -17.57 -41.70
C PHE A 80 12.10 -17.51 -41.54
N ILE A 81 12.74 -16.51 -42.14
CA ILE A 81 14.20 -16.34 -42.19
C ILE A 81 14.73 -15.31 -41.16
N GLY A 82 13.86 -14.52 -40.59
CA GLY A 82 14.15 -13.60 -39.52
C GLY A 82 13.25 -13.89 -38.32
N LYS A 83 13.78 -13.79 -37.12
CA LYS A 83 12.96 -13.52 -35.91
C LYS A 83 13.00 -12.04 -35.71
N ALA A 84 11.84 -11.39 -35.68
CA ALA A 84 11.74 -10.07 -35.08
C ALA A 84 12.29 -10.21 -33.66
N VAL A 85 13.49 -9.74 -33.43
CA VAL A 85 13.91 -9.39 -32.05
C VAL A 85 13.07 -8.17 -31.72
N GLN A 86 11.86 -8.43 -31.28
CA GLN A 86 11.01 -7.37 -30.78
C GLN A 86 11.73 -6.76 -29.58
N THR A 87 12.38 -5.63 -29.80
CA THR A 87 12.47 -4.60 -28.77
C THR A 87 11.07 -3.99 -28.67
N VAL A 88 10.10 -4.80 -28.27
CA VAL A 88 8.72 -4.31 -28.11
C VAL A 88 8.70 -3.50 -26.85
N THR A 89 8.51 -2.21 -27.00
CA THR A 89 7.85 -1.46 -25.94
C THR A 89 6.46 -2.10 -25.79
N PRO A 90 6.17 -2.82 -24.70
CA PRO A 90 4.87 -3.45 -24.54
C PRO A 90 3.78 -2.40 -24.73
N ALA A 91 2.70 -2.73 -25.43
CA ALA A 91 1.58 -1.84 -25.56
C ALA A 91 1.07 -1.44 -24.16
N SER A 92 0.60 -0.21 -24.00
CA SER A 92 0.07 0.27 -22.70
C SER A 92 -0.98 -0.73 -22.18
N GLY A 93 -0.76 -1.23 -20.95
CA GLY A 93 -1.64 -2.21 -20.31
C GLY A 93 -1.44 -3.67 -20.72
N SER A 94 -0.48 -3.99 -21.62
CA SER A 94 -0.23 -5.37 -22.04
C SER A 94 0.62 -6.19 -21.08
N VAL A 95 1.32 -5.54 -20.13
CA VAL A 95 2.07 -6.21 -19.06
C VAL A 95 1.14 -6.41 -17.87
N THR A 96 0.77 -7.66 -17.59
CA THR A 96 -0.08 -8.05 -16.47
C THR A 96 0.76 -8.46 -15.27
N ASN A 97 0.15 -8.51 -14.06
CA ASN A 97 0.81 -8.99 -12.85
C ASN A 97 1.39 -10.40 -13.02
N ASP A 98 0.72 -11.27 -13.75
CA ASP A 98 1.17 -12.65 -14.01
C ASP A 98 2.44 -12.70 -14.89
N MET A 99 2.65 -11.69 -15.74
CA MET A 99 3.88 -11.55 -16.54
C MET A 99 5.06 -11.02 -15.70
N LEU A 100 4.78 -10.43 -14.55
CA LEU A 100 5.76 -9.91 -13.62
C LEU A 100 6.09 -10.91 -12.50
N ALA A 101 5.96 -12.22 -12.78
CA ALA A 101 6.30 -13.29 -11.85
C ALA A 101 7.76 -13.19 -11.42
N GLY A 102 7.99 -12.55 -10.29
CA GLY A 102 9.32 -12.31 -9.69
C GLY A 102 9.46 -10.94 -9.06
N SER A 103 10.50 -10.75 -8.28
CA SER A 103 10.80 -9.46 -7.64
C SER A 103 11.28 -8.46 -8.68
N ILE A 104 10.55 -7.36 -8.87
CA ILE A 104 11.05 -6.21 -9.60
C ILE A 104 11.89 -5.37 -8.64
N ALA A 105 13.18 -5.23 -8.93
CA ALA A 105 14.03 -4.36 -8.12
C ALA A 105 13.49 -2.93 -8.12
N THR A 106 13.42 -2.29 -6.97
CA THR A 106 12.91 -0.92 -6.82
C THR A 106 13.63 0.10 -7.71
N SER A 107 14.91 -0.16 -8.05
CA SER A 107 15.68 0.64 -9.01
C SER A 107 15.17 0.60 -10.45
N LYS A 108 14.26 -0.32 -10.78
CA LYS A 108 13.61 -0.45 -12.10
C LYS A 108 12.25 0.26 -12.16
N LEU A 109 11.81 0.79 -11.04
CA LEU A 109 10.57 1.51 -10.94
C LEU A 109 10.87 2.99 -11.06
N ALA A 110 10.15 3.67 -11.97
CA ALA A 110 10.32 5.12 -12.11
C ALA A 110 10.01 5.82 -10.78
N ASP A 111 10.88 6.75 -10.39
CA ASP A 111 10.65 7.64 -9.27
C ASP A 111 9.33 8.40 -9.49
N GLY A 112 8.39 8.30 -8.56
CA GLY A 112 7.03 8.84 -8.67
C GLY A 112 5.94 7.81 -8.98
N SER A 113 6.28 6.54 -9.20
CA SER A 113 5.27 5.50 -9.08
C SER A 113 4.78 5.49 -7.63
N THR A 114 3.49 5.65 -7.44
CA THR A 114 2.80 5.40 -6.18
C THR A 114 2.95 3.92 -5.82
N PHE A 115 4.19 3.48 -5.55
CA PHE A 115 4.40 2.24 -4.85
C PHE A 115 3.79 2.42 -3.49
N ALA A 116 2.69 1.76 -3.43
CA ALA A 116 1.83 1.66 -2.32
C ALA A 116 2.55 2.05 -1.04
N THR A 117 2.23 3.16 -0.59
CA THR A 117 2.18 3.65 0.76
C THR A 117 1.72 2.61 1.81
N THR A 118 1.76 1.33 1.48
CA THR A 118 1.48 0.24 2.43
C THR A 118 2.59 0.02 3.44
N ASN A 119 3.78 0.61 3.24
CA ASN A 119 4.91 0.49 4.17
C ASN A 119 5.17 1.75 5.00
N GLY A 120 4.28 2.73 4.97
CA GLY A 120 4.38 3.96 5.76
C GLY A 120 3.28 4.08 6.81
N ILE A 121 3.33 5.15 7.59
CA ILE A 121 2.25 5.51 8.50
C ILE A 121 1.01 5.84 7.67
N THR A 122 -0.03 5.01 7.77
CA THR A 122 -1.26 5.12 6.99
C THR A 122 -2.39 5.81 7.74
N MET A 123 -2.22 6.01 9.06
CA MET A 123 -3.20 6.66 9.90
C MET A 123 -2.52 7.39 11.05
N VAL A 124 -2.88 8.65 11.23
CA VAL A 124 -2.59 9.48 12.42
C VAL A 124 -3.84 10.25 12.78
N ASP A 125 -4.26 10.15 14.03
CA ASP A 125 -5.38 10.92 14.56
C ASP A 125 -5.07 11.39 15.97
N LYS A 126 -5.60 12.56 16.36
CA LYS A 126 -5.37 13.15 17.65
C LYS A 126 -6.65 13.74 18.21
N PHE A 127 -6.92 13.42 19.45
CA PHE A 127 -7.99 14.01 20.25
C PHE A 127 -7.42 14.82 21.40
N VAL A 128 -8.14 15.85 21.78
CA VAL A 128 -7.80 16.74 22.88
C VAL A 128 -8.96 16.86 23.86
N LEU A 129 -8.63 17.11 25.12
CA LEU A 129 -9.61 17.44 26.14
C LEU A 129 -9.98 18.91 25.99
N THR A 130 -11.25 19.21 25.75
CA THR A 130 -11.75 20.57 25.48
C THR A 130 -12.20 21.30 26.77
N SER A 131 -12.44 20.55 27.83
CA SER A 131 -12.76 21.09 29.16
C SER A 131 -12.12 20.24 30.23
N SER A 132 -11.56 20.88 31.27
CA SER A 132 -10.84 20.19 32.35
C SER A 132 -11.74 19.20 33.08
N LYS A 133 -11.15 18.06 33.48
CA LYS A 133 -11.83 16.99 34.22
C LYS A 133 -11.34 16.98 35.66
N THR A 134 -12.25 17.09 36.63
CA THR A 134 -11.96 16.98 38.05
C THR A 134 -12.18 15.55 38.55
N GLY A 135 -11.30 15.07 39.39
CA GLY A 135 -11.35 13.75 40.00
C GLY A 135 -10.93 12.59 39.06
N GLY A 136 -10.76 11.42 39.67
CA GLY A 136 -10.40 10.18 38.95
C GLY A 136 -11.54 9.59 38.11
N GLY A 137 -11.23 8.51 37.40
CA GLY A 137 -12.15 7.74 36.57
C GLY A 137 -11.99 7.97 35.07
N ASP A 138 -12.85 7.35 34.30
CA ASP A 138 -12.83 7.41 32.83
C ASP A 138 -13.06 8.83 32.29
N ILE A 139 -12.44 9.16 31.19
CA ILE A 139 -12.66 10.39 30.44
C ILE A 139 -13.75 10.12 29.41
N THR A 140 -14.99 10.48 29.77
CA THR A 140 -16.19 10.11 28.98
C THR A 140 -16.80 11.28 28.21
N ALA A 141 -16.27 12.49 28.38
CA ALA A 141 -16.81 13.71 27.78
C ALA A 141 -15.72 14.75 27.51
N ASN A 142 -16.11 15.79 26.79
CA ASN A 142 -15.22 16.91 26.43
C ASN A 142 -13.99 16.48 25.63
N LEU A 143 -14.17 15.49 24.76
CA LEU A 143 -13.18 15.04 23.82
C LEU A 143 -13.54 15.55 22.42
N ALA A 144 -12.58 16.17 21.75
CA ALA A 144 -12.74 16.59 20.36
C ALA A 144 -11.49 16.24 19.58
N ARG A 145 -11.68 15.93 18.30
CA ARG A 145 -10.54 15.80 17.39
C ARG A 145 -9.84 17.15 17.28
N GLU A 146 -8.52 17.11 17.37
CA GLU A 146 -7.70 18.32 17.19
C GLU A 146 -7.93 18.89 15.78
N SER A 147 -8.23 20.18 15.70
CA SER A 147 -8.47 20.88 14.44
C SER A 147 -7.77 22.23 14.37
N SER A 148 -7.01 22.58 15.40
CA SER A 148 -6.31 23.85 15.52
C SER A 148 -4.80 23.72 15.22
N ASN A 149 -4.12 24.84 15.11
CA ASN A 149 -2.65 24.93 15.02
C ASN A 149 -2.02 24.11 13.88
N ASN A 150 -2.67 24.05 12.70
CA ASN A 150 -2.21 23.30 11.54
C ASN A 150 -2.05 21.79 11.79
N TYR A 151 -2.82 21.23 12.70
CA TYR A 151 -2.86 19.79 12.88
C TYR A 151 -3.34 19.12 11.57
N GLY A 152 -2.56 18.15 11.09
CA GLY A 152 -2.88 17.33 9.93
C GLY A 152 -3.00 15.86 10.35
N GLY A 153 -4.19 15.28 10.24
CA GLY A 153 -4.36 13.83 10.31
C GLY A 153 -3.89 13.14 9.03
N ILE A 154 -3.67 11.84 9.10
CA ILE A 154 -3.36 10.99 7.95
C ILE A 154 -4.41 9.89 7.87
N GLY A 155 -4.96 9.66 6.69
CA GLY A 155 -5.85 8.53 6.40
C GLY A 155 -7.18 8.55 7.14
N SER A 156 -7.68 7.36 7.49
CA SER A 156 -8.95 7.19 8.21
C SER A 156 -8.82 7.60 9.68
N THR A 157 -9.93 7.99 10.29
CA THR A 157 -9.95 8.55 11.64
C THR A 157 -10.53 7.56 12.65
N MET A 158 -10.12 7.68 13.91
CA MET A 158 -10.78 7.00 15.06
C MET A 158 -12.22 7.46 15.19
N THR A 159 -13.08 6.58 15.67
CA THR A 159 -14.44 6.97 16.11
C THR A 159 -14.45 7.05 17.62
N GLU A 160 -14.95 8.16 18.18
CA GLU A 160 -15.09 8.37 19.62
C GLU A 160 -16.58 8.47 19.97
N SER A 161 -16.97 7.79 21.04
CA SER A 161 -18.31 7.89 21.64
C SER A 161 -18.24 7.66 23.15
N SER A 162 -18.57 8.68 23.92
CA SER A 162 -18.59 8.63 25.38
C SER A 162 -17.25 8.16 26.00
N GLY A 163 -16.14 8.58 25.41
CA GLY A 163 -14.79 8.22 25.86
C GLY A 163 -14.27 6.88 25.39
N ILE A 164 -15.06 6.15 24.60
CA ILE A 164 -14.67 4.89 23.98
C ILE A 164 -14.23 5.18 22.55
N PHE A 165 -13.05 4.73 22.19
CA PHE A 165 -12.47 4.87 20.88
C PHE A 165 -12.46 3.52 20.15
N THR A 166 -12.92 3.51 18.91
CA THR A 166 -12.87 2.35 18.00
C THR A 166 -12.00 2.64 16.78
N PHE A 167 -11.39 1.59 16.26
CA PHE A 167 -10.36 1.67 15.23
C PHE A 167 -10.98 1.59 13.82
N PRO A 168 -10.46 2.36 12.85
CA PRO A 168 -10.96 2.35 11.48
C PRO A 168 -10.52 1.11 10.67
N SER A 169 -9.44 0.45 11.07
CA SER A 169 -8.90 -0.75 10.42
C SER A 169 -8.13 -1.62 11.41
N THR A 170 -7.89 -2.88 11.06
CA THR A 170 -6.96 -3.74 11.77
C THR A 170 -5.51 -3.26 11.60
N GLY A 171 -4.62 -3.65 12.50
CA GLY A 171 -3.21 -3.27 12.47
C GLY A 171 -2.63 -3.01 13.86
N VAL A 172 -1.34 -2.78 13.91
CA VAL A 172 -0.63 -2.44 15.13
C VAL A 172 -0.64 -0.92 15.32
N TYR A 173 -1.15 -0.48 16.45
CA TYR A 173 -1.30 0.94 16.79
C TYR A 173 -0.38 1.35 17.91
N LEU A 174 0.30 2.48 17.73
CA LEU A 174 0.90 3.26 18.80
C LEU A 174 -0.15 4.21 19.35
N ILE A 175 -0.44 4.10 20.64
CA ILE A 175 -1.41 4.93 21.36
C ILE A 175 -0.66 5.70 22.42
N THR A 176 -0.80 7.03 22.43
CA THR A 176 -0.22 7.87 23.50
C THR A 176 -1.30 8.63 24.22
N PHE A 177 -1.10 8.83 25.51
CA PHE A 177 -1.92 9.69 26.36
C PHE A 177 -1.02 10.60 27.17
N GLN A 178 -1.15 11.89 26.94
CA GLN A 178 -0.42 12.96 27.62
C GLN A 178 -1.41 13.84 28.38
N GLY A 179 -1.05 14.29 29.56
CA GLY A 179 -1.90 15.18 30.30
C GLY A 179 -1.18 15.96 31.41
N ILE A 180 -1.68 17.14 31.72
CA ILE A 180 -1.23 17.95 32.83
C ILE A 180 -2.23 17.84 33.99
N ILE A 181 -1.77 17.39 35.14
CA ILE A 181 -2.54 17.25 36.36
C ILE A 181 -2.20 18.39 37.28
N SER A 182 -3.19 19.13 37.73
CA SER A 182 -3.04 20.20 38.71
C SER A 182 -3.78 19.87 40.01
N MET A 183 -3.23 20.33 41.15
CA MET A 183 -3.80 20.16 42.48
C MET A 183 -4.21 21.50 43.02
N PRO A 184 -5.51 21.72 43.26
CA PRO A 184 -5.99 23.03 43.74
C PRO A 184 -5.64 23.34 45.21
N SER A 185 -5.41 22.34 46.08
CA SER A 185 -5.29 22.65 47.49
C SER A 185 -4.56 21.65 48.39
N ALA A 186 -3.99 20.56 47.86
CA ALA A 186 -3.38 19.53 48.70
C ALA A 186 -2.26 18.77 48.01
N ASN A 187 -1.48 18.01 48.78
CA ASN A 187 -0.60 16.99 48.22
C ASN A 187 -1.39 15.80 47.70
N SER A 188 -0.79 15.07 46.79
CA SER A 188 -1.32 13.82 46.32
C SER A 188 -0.18 12.81 46.14
N ARG A 189 -0.30 11.68 46.81
CA ARG A 189 0.72 10.63 46.79
C ARG A 189 0.77 9.91 45.43
N TYR A 190 -0.37 9.80 44.74
CA TYR A 190 -0.42 9.28 43.41
C TYR A 190 -1.41 10.03 42.53
N ASN A 191 -0.98 10.22 41.29
CA ASN A 191 -1.80 10.75 40.22
C ASN A 191 -1.44 9.95 38.98
N GLU A 192 -2.40 9.28 38.40
CA GLU A 192 -2.17 8.37 37.28
C GLU A 192 -2.97 8.80 36.04
N LEU A 193 -2.33 8.68 34.88
CA LEU A 193 -2.96 8.60 33.60
C LEU A 193 -2.91 7.13 33.14
N GLN A 194 -3.98 6.63 32.56
CA GLN A 194 -4.08 5.23 32.16
C GLN A 194 -4.63 5.08 30.75
N ILE A 195 -4.02 4.20 29.95
CA ILE A 195 -4.55 3.69 28.69
C ILE A 195 -5.13 2.31 28.99
N ASN A 196 -6.42 2.13 28.73
CA ASN A 196 -7.13 0.87 28.97
C ASN A 196 -7.65 0.32 27.65
N THR A 197 -7.33 -0.92 27.35
CA THR A 197 -7.69 -1.61 26.10
C THR A 197 -8.65 -2.76 26.36
N SER A 198 -9.54 -3.02 25.41
CA SER A 198 -10.46 -4.15 25.38
C SER A 198 -10.34 -4.89 24.05
N ILE A 199 -10.49 -6.21 24.09
CA ILE A 199 -10.56 -7.08 22.92
C ILE A 199 -11.91 -7.82 22.80
N ASP A 200 -12.87 -7.51 23.68
CA ASP A 200 -14.14 -8.20 23.86
C ASP A 200 -15.34 -7.23 23.86
N SER A 201 -15.27 -6.21 23.01
CA SER A 201 -16.34 -5.19 22.84
C SER A 201 -16.65 -4.40 24.11
N GLY A 202 -15.62 -4.17 24.94
CA GLY A 202 -15.75 -3.37 26.17
C GLY A 202 -16.29 -4.13 27.37
N SER A 203 -16.48 -5.45 27.28
CA SER A 203 -16.89 -6.26 28.42
C SER A 203 -15.84 -6.27 29.54
N ASN A 204 -14.57 -6.26 29.16
CA ASN A 204 -13.44 -6.13 30.05
C ASN A 204 -12.43 -5.13 29.48
N TYR A 205 -11.88 -4.30 30.36
CA TYR A 205 -10.76 -3.41 30.04
C TYR A 205 -9.56 -3.73 30.91
N ASN A 206 -8.41 -3.85 30.29
CA ASN A 206 -7.13 -4.04 30.97
C ASN A 206 -6.28 -2.80 30.79
N THR A 207 -5.59 -2.39 31.85
CA THR A 207 -4.63 -1.28 31.79
C THR A 207 -3.42 -1.72 30.98
N ALA A 208 -3.29 -1.18 29.76
CA ALA A 208 -2.17 -1.45 28.88
C ALA A 208 -0.94 -0.61 29.22
N SER A 209 -1.14 0.58 29.77
CA SER A 209 -0.07 1.47 30.22
C SER A 209 -0.60 2.45 31.25
N ASN A 210 0.24 2.83 32.20
CA ASN A 210 -0.03 3.92 33.12
C ASN A 210 1.22 4.78 33.34
N SER A 211 0.99 6.05 33.70
CA SER A 211 1.99 6.98 34.21
C SER A 211 1.59 7.40 35.60
N ASN A 212 2.48 7.30 36.54
CA ASN A 212 2.22 7.63 37.96
C ASN A 212 3.20 8.66 38.44
N GLY A 213 2.69 9.64 39.18
CA GLY A 213 3.51 10.65 39.81
C GLY A 213 2.87 11.18 41.09
N SER A 214 3.66 11.86 41.93
CA SER A 214 3.22 12.45 43.15
C SER A 214 3.42 13.96 43.17
N ILE A 215 2.51 14.67 43.79
CA ILE A 215 2.65 16.11 44.10
C ILE A 215 2.90 16.23 45.59
N PRO A 216 4.13 16.61 45.99
CA PRO A 216 4.50 16.67 47.42
C PRO A 216 3.83 17.81 48.17
N THR A 217 3.89 17.73 49.52
CA THR A 217 3.41 18.79 50.40
C THR A 217 4.22 20.06 50.26
N GLY A 218 3.60 21.22 50.50
CA GLY A 218 4.29 22.51 50.55
C GLY A 218 4.07 23.43 49.36
N TYR A 219 3.34 23.00 48.38
CA TYR A 219 2.88 23.89 47.30
C TYR A 219 1.66 24.69 47.75
N ALA A 220 1.61 25.96 47.42
CA ALA A 220 0.42 26.78 47.60
C ALA A 220 -0.75 26.24 46.76
N ALA A 221 -1.97 26.56 47.12
CA ALA A 221 -3.15 26.19 46.36
C ALA A 221 -2.98 26.53 44.87
N ASN A 222 -3.30 25.59 43.98
CA ASN A 222 -3.17 25.68 42.50
C ASN A 222 -1.74 25.78 41.95
N SER A 223 -0.70 25.46 42.73
CA SER A 223 0.69 25.56 42.30
C SER A 223 1.36 24.21 42.03
N GLY A 224 0.78 23.10 42.47
CA GLY A 224 1.29 21.75 42.16
C GLY A 224 0.82 21.30 40.77
N VAL A 225 1.76 21.06 39.88
CA VAL A 225 1.51 20.57 38.53
C VAL A 225 2.36 19.35 38.27
N LEU A 226 1.77 18.34 37.65
CA LEU A 226 2.44 17.12 37.23
C LEU A 226 2.10 16.83 35.76
N GLU A 227 3.10 16.57 34.96
CA GLU A 227 2.93 16.03 33.63
C GLU A 227 2.92 14.50 33.68
N GLY A 228 1.93 13.89 33.03
CA GLY A 228 1.84 12.45 32.81
C GLY A 228 1.91 12.11 31.35
N PHE A 229 2.57 10.99 31.05
CA PHE A 229 2.66 10.45 29.69
C PHE A 229 2.58 8.92 29.72
N CYS A 230 1.64 8.35 28.97
CA CYS A 230 1.49 6.92 28.77
C CYS A 230 1.67 6.59 27.29
N LEU A 231 2.21 5.40 27.03
CA LEU A 231 2.36 4.86 25.69
C LEU A 231 2.00 3.37 25.72
N ALA A 232 1.19 2.94 24.76
CA ALA A 232 0.87 1.53 24.53
C ALA A 232 1.01 1.18 23.06
N ILE A 233 1.45 -0.04 22.79
CA ILE A 233 1.35 -0.65 21.47
C ILE A 233 0.22 -1.67 21.54
N PHE A 234 -0.77 -1.54 20.66
CA PHE A 234 -1.97 -2.36 20.67
C PHE A 234 -2.21 -2.98 19.30
N ASP A 235 -2.24 -4.30 19.27
CA ASP A 235 -2.54 -5.07 18.05
C ASP A 235 -4.06 -5.23 17.91
N VAL A 236 -4.62 -4.58 16.89
CA VAL A 236 -6.05 -4.58 16.59
C VAL A 236 -6.33 -5.60 15.51
N THR A 237 -6.66 -6.81 15.91
CA THR A 237 -6.99 -7.92 15.01
C THR A 237 -8.46 -7.92 14.57
N ASN A 238 -9.34 -7.21 15.29
CA ASN A 238 -10.77 -7.13 14.99
C ASN A 238 -11.35 -5.78 15.42
N ILE A 239 -11.74 -4.96 14.46
CA ILE A 239 -12.27 -3.60 14.70
C ILE A 239 -13.62 -3.59 15.46
N SER A 240 -14.37 -4.68 15.41
CA SER A 240 -15.67 -4.76 16.10
C SER A 240 -15.56 -5.04 17.60
N THR A 241 -14.42 -5.59 18.04
CA THR A 241 -14.22 -6.00 19.44
C THR A 241 -13.14 -5.22 20.15
N HIS A 242 -12.19 -4.64 19.40
CA HIS A 242 -11.05 -3.93 19.96
C HIS A 242 -11.40 -2.46 20.20
N GLN A 243 -11.22 -2.03 21.43
CA GLN A 243 -11.54 -0.68 21.90
C GLN A 243 -10.46 -0.16 22.82
N VAL A 244 -10.39 1.16 22.96
CA VAL A 244 -9.52 1.82 23.93
C VAL A 244 -10.28 2.94 24.61
N LYS A 245 -10.01 3.13 25.89
CA LYS A 245 -10.45 4.28 26.68
C LYS A 245 -9.32 4.81 27.54
N PHE A 246 -9.47 6.03 27.99
CA PHE A 246 -8.50 6.74 28.81
C PHE A 246 -9.13 7.05 30.18
N SER A 247 -8.35 6.86 31.23
CA SER A 247 -8.80 7.14 32.57
C SER A 247 -7.69 7.79 33.41
N THR A 248 -8.12 8.32 34.52
CA THR A 248 -7.24 8.90 35.55
C THR A 248 -7.50 8.22 36.89
N ALA A 249 -6.48 8.05 37.71
CA ALA A 249 -6.62 7.63 39.09
C ALA A 249 -5.88 8.65 39.98
N PHE A 250 -6.62 9.34 40.81
CA PHE A 250 -6.09 10.36 41.70
C PHE A 250 -6.41 10.03 43.16
N GLU A 251 -5.43 10.22 44.06
CA GLU A 251 -5.67 10.09 45.48
C GLU A 251 -6.69 11.16 45.96
N SER A 252 -6.58 12.38 45.45
CA SER A 252 -7.48 13.46 45.79
C SER A 252 -8.57 13.65 44.76
N GLY A 253 -9.83 13.67 45.17
CA GLY A 253 -10.96 13.95 44.30
C GLY A 253 -10.99 15.38 43.73
N SER A 254 -10.15 16.28 44.24
CA SER A 254 -10.02 17.65 43.72
C SER A 254 -8.91 17.84 42.71
N ALA A 255 -8.15 16.79 42.37
CA ALA A 255 -7.17 16.83 41.30
C ALA A 255 -7.84 17.10 39.95
N VAL A 256 -7.23 17.92 39.12
CA VAL A 256 -7.79 18.38 37.85
C VAL A 256 -6.86 18.02 36.71
N LEU A 257 -7.39 17.28 35.72
CA LEU A 257 -6.75 17.08 34.44
C LEU A 257 -7.05 18.30 33.55
N ALA A 258 -6.01 19.02 33.15
CA ALA A 258 -6.14 20.32 32.49
C ALA A 258 -6.47 20.18 30.99
N SER A 259 -7.25 21.11 30.45
CA SER A 259 -7.59 21.19 29.02
C SER A 259 -6.93 22.35 28.28
N SER A 260 -6.28 23.29 29.02
CA SER A 260 -5.68 24.48 28.41
C SER A 260 -4.60 24.14 27.40
N PHE A 261 -4.55 24.87 26.27
CA PHE A 261 -3.50 24.75 25.25
C PHE A 261 -3.29 23.32 24.71
N ASN A 262 -4.33 22.50 24.67
CA ASN A 262 -4.23 21.09 24.23
C ASN A 262 -3.22 20.26 25.05
N GLN A 263 -3.03 20.60 26.31
CA GLN A 263 -2.11 19.95 27.24
C GLN A 263 -2.49 18.48 27.52
N THR A 264 -3.78 18.18 27.39
CA THR A 264 -4.26 16.80 27.50
C THR A 264 -4.69 16.31 26.12
N SER A 265 -4.02 15.28 25.65
CA SER A 265 -4.25 14.74 24.30
C SER A 265 -4.03 13.24 24.22
N MET A 266 -4.74 12.62 23.30
CA MET A 266 -4.66 11.21 22.93
C MET A 266 -4.29 11.14 21.45
N THR A 267 -3.18 10.46 21.13
CA THR A 267 -2.73 10.31 19.74
C THR A 267 -2.72 8.84 19.36
N PHE A 268 -3.17 8.57 18.15
CA PHE A 268 -3.25 7.24 17.55
C PHE A 268 -2.46 7.23 16.25
N ILE A 269 -1.53 6.29 16.12
CA ILE A 269 -0.71 6.12 14.92
C ILE A 269 -0.75 4.65 14.54
N ARG A 270 -1.23 4.33 13.35
CA ARG A 270 -1.15 2.97 12.82
C ARG A 270 0.25 2.74 12.26
N LEU A 271 0.96 1.79 12.85
CA LEU A 271 2.35 1.48 12.49
C LEU A 271 2.45 0.54 11.29
N GLY A 272 1.46 -0.35 11.14
CA GLY A 272 1.46 -1.36 10.08
C GLY A 272 0.34 -2.37 10.24
N ASP A 273 0.38 -3.43 9.43
CA ASP A 273 -0.56 -4.54 9.49
C ASP A 273 -0.27 -5.46 10.68
N THR A 274 -1.28 -6.26 11.09
CA THR A 274 -1.18 -7.30 12.15
C THR A 274 -0.44 -8.52 11.62
#